data_bebaf93a544381d20d25228055432d7a
#
_entry.id   bebaf93a544381d20d25228055432d7a
#
_cell.length_a   1.000
_cell.length_b   1.000
_cell.length_c   1.000
_cell.angle_alpha   90.00
_cell.angle_beta   90.00
_cell.angle_gamma   90.00
#
_symmetry.space_group_name_H-M   'P 1'
#
loop_
_entity.id
_entity.type
_entity.pdbx_description
1 polymer ?
#
loop_
_entity_poly.entity_id
_entity_poly.type
_entity_poly.pdbx_seq_one_letter_code
_entity_poly.pdbx_strand_id
1 'polypeptide(L)'
;SLFFVLPFFFITTTWNSSQALFSGLLAAAALVSITDPLYYKWLAPRRWIFLAYHTLALFAVMLTALPIIFKLNTTQSYQYSLAAAVVLSFPSLFSIITVRKWWRGLLLVGLTLAIGAFGWVTRTWVPPATLWLTEVAITTEFDNQNRSPGEGIDSLSVSQLRSAGIYAYTAINAPRGLDERIYHVWEHNGQELERIALDIHGGREKGYRAWTHKKNFPQDVVGDWQIQVLTDAGQMIGVLRFEVTPDAAAAGSADQTPAEPQPPTPADNEAEPPAAVEPAEPVEQAEPPGDPEAQPADQPSGAPASADQPKNQ
;
A
#
# COMPACT_ATOMS: atom_id res chain seq x y z
N SER A 1 -13.89 24.06 10.92
CA SER A 1 -12.59 24.35 11.50
C SER A 1 -11.61 23.23 11.23
N LEU A 2 -10.39 23.55 10.84
CA LEU A 2 -9.32 22.57 10.50
C LEU A 2 -9.03 21.58 11.63
N PHE A 3 -9.21 21.97 12.87
CA PHE A 3 -8.96 21.13 14.02
C PHE A 3 -9.80 19.84 14.04
N PHE A 4 -11.01 19.86 13.50
CA PHE A 4 -11.88 18.67 13.44
C PHE A 4 -11.48 17.68 12.35
N VAL A 5 -10.84 18.12 11.29
CA VAL A 5 -10.39 17.24 10.20
C VAL A 5 -8.97 16.75 10.36
N LEU A 6 -8.18 17.44 11.19
CA LEU A 6 -6.77 17.10 11.44
C LEU A 6 -6.54 15.65 11.88
N PRO A 7 -7.33 15.04 12.80
CA PRO A 7 -7.15 13.65 13.20
C PRO A 7 -7.26 12.66 12.03
N PHE A 8 -8.15 12.90 11.06
CA PHE A 8 -8.31 12.05 9.88
C PHE A 8 -7.02 12.01 9.05
N PHE A 9 -6.44 13.18 8.78
CA PHE A 9 -5.19 13.25 8.04
C PHE A 9 -4.01 12.71 8.84
N PHE A 10 -4.01 12.89 10.15
CA PHE A 10 -2.94 12.40 11.00
C PHE A 10 -2.85 10.87 11.02
N ILE A 11 -4.02 10.19 11.09
CA ILE A 11 -4.12 8.73 11.09
C ILE A 11 -3.77 8.15 9.71
N THR A 12 -4.13 8.85 8.64
CA THR A 12 -3.94 8.36 7.26
C THR A 12 -2.58 8.73 6.66
N THR A 13 -1.78 9.54 7.34
CA THR A 13 -0.47 9.99 6.85
C THR A 13 0.58 8.90 6.99
N THR A 14 1.24 8.57 5.89
CA THR A 14 2.48 7.80 5.91
C THR A 14 3.64 8.76 6.19
N TRP A 15 4.12 8.77 7.45
CA TRP A 15 5.07 9.77 7.97
C TRP A 15 6.43 9.79 7.25
N ASN A 16 6.87 8.65 6.70
CA ASN A 16 8.12 8.56 5.93
C ASN A 16 7.92 8.89 4.43
N SER A 17 6.91 9.67 4.10
CA SER A 17 6.59 10.08 2.74
C SER A 17 6.36 11.59 2.63
N SER A 18 6.22 12.09 1.41
CA SER A 18 5.87 13.49 1.13
C SER A 18 4.54 13.94 1.75
N GLN A 19 3.68 13.01 2.17
CA GLN A 19 2.40 13.31 2.84
C GLN A 19 2.59 13.99 4.20
N ALA A 20 3.72 13.74 4.88
CA ALA A 20 4.06 14.40 6.13
C ALA A 20 4.10 15.93 5.99
N LEU A 21 4.50 16.44 4.81
CA LEU A 21 4.52 17.89 4.53
C LEU A 21 3.10 18.47 4.53
N PHE A 22 2.15 17.79 3.89
CA PHE A 22 0.76 18.24 3.85
C PHE A 22 0.12 18.21 5.24
N SER A 23 0.28 17.12 5.96
CA SER A 23 -0.27 16.98 7.32
C SER A 23 0.38 17.94 8.31
N GLY A 24 1.68 18.19 8.16
CA GLY A 24 2.40 19.24 8.92
C GLY A 24 1.87 20.65 8.60
N LEU A 25 1.60 20.95 7.33
CA LEU A 25 1.00 22.21 6.91
C LEU A 25 -0.40 22.39 7.52
N LEU A 26 -1.24 21.33 7.51
CA LEU A 26 -2.57 21.37 8.13
C LEU A 26 -2.47 21.59 9.65
N ALA A 27 -1.53 20.91 10.32
CA ALA A 27 -1.30 21.09 11.74
C ALA A 27 -0.86 22.52 12.07
N ALA A 28 0.07 23.08 11.30
CA ALA A 28 0.49 24.48 11.45
C ALA A 28 -0.67 25.45 11.22
N ALA A 29 -1.48 25.24 10.18
CA ALA A 29 -2.66 26.05 9.90
C ALA A 29 -3.71 25.94 11.02
N ALA A 30 -3.92 24.76 11.60
CA ALA A 30 -4.80 24.55 12.73
C ALA A 30 -4.30 25.30 13.98
N LEU A 31 -3.00 25.24 14.29
CA LEU A 31 -2.39 25.97 15.39
C LEU A 31 -2.55 27.49 15.22
N VAL A 32 -2.32 28.02 14.02
CA VAL A 32 -2.57 29.45 13.73
C VAL A 32 -4.02 29.83 13.98
N SER A 33 -4.98 28.93 13.67
CA SER A 33 -6.41 29.21 13.83
C SER A 33 -6.90 29.30 15.28
N ILE A 34 -6.21 28.64 16.20
CA ILE A 34 -6.56 28.66 17.64
C ILE A 34 -5.74 29.67 18.43
N THR A 35 -4.70 30.24 17.85
CA THR A 35 -3.84 31.20 18.51
C THR A 35 -4.25 32.61 18.11
N ASP A 36 -5.05 33.29 18.95
CA ASP A 36 -5.59 34.62 18.69
C ASP A 36 -4.60 35.64 18.15
N PRO A 37 -3.40 35.83 18.77
CA PRO A 37 -2.48 36.83 18.26
C PRO A 37 -1.92 36.49 16.87
N LEU A 38 -1.71 35.22 16.55
CA LEU A 38 -1.29 34.80 15.22
C LEU A 38 -2.40 34.98 14.19
N TYR A 39 -3.63 34.63 14.55
CA TYR A 39 -4.78 34.78 13.66
C TYR A 39 -5.06 36.26 13.37
N TYR A 40 -5.27 37.09 14.38
CA TYR A 40 -5.72 38.49 14.19
C TYR A 40 -4.61 39.45 13.79
N LYS A 41 -3.38 39.26 14.28
CA LYS A 41 -2.26 40.18 13.98
C LYS A 41 -1.48 39.80 12.73
N TRP A 42 -1.44 38.49 12.40
CA TRP A 42 -0.61 38.01 11.31
C TRP A 42 -1.39 37.48 10.12
N LEU A 43 -2.39 36.63 10.33
CA LEU A 43 -3.16 35.97 9.24
C LEU A 43 -4.21 36.91 8.65
N ALA A 44 -5.14 37.44 9.46
CA ALA A 44 -6.30 38.21 9.01
C ALA A 44 -5.95 39.48 8.22
N PRO A 45 -4.91 40.26 8.57
CA PRO A 45 -4.56 41.44 7.79
C PRO A 45 -4.00 41.16 6.42
N ARG A 46 -3.42 39.96 6.21
CA ARG A 46 -2.79 39.56 4.94
C ARG A 46 -3.76 38.80 4.08
N ARG A 47 -4.51 39.52 3.24
CA ARG A 47 -5.60 38.95 2.39
C ARG A 47 -5.17 37.72 1.60
N TRP A 48 -3.96 37.64 1.07
CA TRP A 48 -3.46 36.49 0.31
C TRP A 48 -3.24 35.26 1.20
N ILE A 49 -2.65 35.45 2.37
CA ILE A 49 -2.40 34.33 3.32
C ILE A 49 -3.73 33.84 3.88
N PHE A 50 -4.66 34.77 4.18
CA PHE A 50 -6.00 34.44 4.62
C PHE A 50 -6.77 33.64 3.58
N LEU A 51 -6.69 34.02 2.30
CA LEU A 51 -7.27 33.27 1.20
C LEU A 51 -6.66 31.87 1.08
N ALA A 52 -5.34 31.75 1.09
CA ALA A 52 -4.65 30.46 1.03
C ALA A 52 -5.06 29.56 2.20
N TYR A 53 -5.15 30.09 3.41
CA TYR A 53 -5.65 29.40 4.59
C TYR A 53 -7.10 28.89 4.40
N HIS A 54 -8.00 29.74 3.90
CA HIS A 54 -9.40 29.35 3.67
C HIS A 54 -9.54 28.29 2.58
N THR A 55 -8.79 28.44 1.50
CA THR A 55 -8.77 27.46 0.40
C THR A 55 -8.28 26.10 0.90
N LEU A 56 -7.18 26.08 1.68
CA LEU A 56 -6.66 24.88 2.29
C LEU A 56 -7.65 24.26 3.27
N ALA A 57 -8.29 25.07 4.12
CA ALA A 57 -9.29 24.61 5.09
C ALA A 57 -10.52 24.01 4.39
N LEU A 58 -11.02 24.68 3.35
CA LEU A 58 -12.14 24.21 2.57
C LEU A 58 -11.80 22.89 1.86
N PHE A 59 -10.64 22.82 1.23
CA PHE A 59 -10.15 21.61 0.56
C PHE A 59 -10.08 20.42 1.54
N ALA A 60 -9.46 20.60 2.70
CA ALA A 60 -9.32 19.55 3.70
C ALA A 60 -10.68 19.08 4.26
N VAL A 61 -11.60 20.02 4.52
CA VAL A 61 -12.96 19.68 4.99
C VAL A 61 -13.73 18.90 3.91
N MET A 62 -13.68 19.35 2.65
CA MET A 62 -14.35 18.67 1.55
C MET A 62 -13.76 17.28 1.31
N LEU A 63 -12.44 17.13 1.40
CA LEU A 63 -11.77 15.86 1.18
C LEU A 63 -12.14 14.78 2.24
N THR A 64 -12.48 15.21 3.45
CA THR A 64 -13.02 14.33 4.50
C THR A 64 -14.52 14.10 4.39
N ALA A 65 -15.28 15.13 4.08
CA ALA A 65 -16.73 15.08 4.12
C ALA A 65 -17.35 14.37 2.88
N LEU A 66 -16.83 14.64 1.68
CA LEU A 66 -17.41 14.12 0.43
C LEU A 66 -17.44 12.58 0.37
N PRO A 67 -16.35 11.83 0.68
CA PRO A 67 -16.41 10.38 0.63
C PRO A 67 -17.37 9.79 1.66
N ILE A 68 -17.54 10.44 2.80
CA ILE A 68 -18.45 9.96 3.86
C ILE A 68 -19.90 10.20 3.47
N ILE A 69 -20.23 11.39 2.93
CA ILE A 69 -21.62 11.79 2.62
C ILE A 69 -22.08 11.14 1.31
N PHE A 70 -21.27 11.20 0.27
CA PHE A 70 -21.64 10.78 -1.09
C PHE A 70 -21.07 9.41 -1.49
N LYS A 71 -20.30 8.74 -0.61
CA LYS A 71 -19.68 7.43 -0.86
C LYS A 71 -18.78 7.45 -2.12
N LEU A 72 -18.11 8.57 -2.34
CA LEU A 72 -17.22 8.75 -3.48
C LEU A 72 -15.89 8.04 -3.24
N ASN A 73 -15.33 7.46 -4.28
CA ASN A 73 -13.97 6.93 -4.21
C ASN A 73 -12.93 8.05 -4.01
N THR A 74 -11.70 7.67 -3.67
CA THR A 74 -10.63 8.62 -3.33
C THR A 74 -10.32 9.58 -4.48
N THR A 75 -10.28 9.07 -5.72
CA THR A 75 -10.03 9.89 -6.92
C THR A 75 -11.12 10.94 -7.14
N GLN A 76 -12.38 10.54 -7.08
CA GLN A 76 -13.52 11.46 -7.23
C GLN A 76 -13.58 12.48 -6.09
N SER A 77 -13.37 12.01 -4.86
CA SER A 77 -13.35 12.89 -3.67
C SER A 77 -12.28 13.96 -3.80
N TYR A 78 -11.09 13.59 -4.29
CA TYR A 78 -10.00 14.53 -4.53
C TYR A 78 -10.37 15.56 -5.61
N GLN A 79 -10.89 15.09 -6.76
CA GLN A 79 -11.27 15.95 -7.87
C GLN A 79 -12.36 16.98 -7.47
N TYR A 80 -13.43 16.52 -6.82
CA TYR A 80 -14.52 17.40 -6.39
C TYR A 80 -14.07 18.34 -5.27
N SER A 81 -13.24 17.90 -4.33
CA SER A 81 -12.70 18.76 -3.27
C SER A 81 -11.80 19.85 -3.83
N LEU A 82 -10.94 19.50 -4.78
CA LEU A 82 -10.07 20.46 -5.47
C LEU A 82 -10.89 21.46 -6.29
N ALA A 83 -11.84 20.97 -7.08
CA ALA A 83 -12.74 21.82 -7.87
C ALA A 83 -13.53 22.77 -7.00
N ALA A 84 -14.13 22.28 -5.90
CA ALA A 84 -14.87 23.11 -4.95
C ALA A 84 -13.98 24.17 -4.29
N ALA A 85 -12.77 23.78 -3.84
CA ALA A 85 -11.84 24.71 -3.24
C ALA A 85 -11.41 25.83 -4.22
N VAL A 86 -11.15 25.47 -5.47
CA VAL A 86 -10.74 26.41 -6.53
C VAL A 86 -11.90 27.35 -6.88
N VAL A 87 -13.09 26.80 -7.15
CA VAL A 87 -14.29 27.60 -7.53
C VAL A 87 -14.71 28.53 -6.42
N LEU A 88 -14.78 28.05 -5.17
CA LEU A 88 -15.21 28.87 -4.03
C LEU A 88 -14.14 29.90 -3.60
N SER A 89 -12.88 29.70 -3.98
CA SER A 89 -11.82 30.71 -3.78
C SER A 89 -11.87 31.84 -4.83
N PHE A 90 -12.51 31.62 -5.97
CA PHE A 90 -12.57 32.58 -7.07
C PHE A 90 -13.19 33.93 -6.67
N PRO A 91 -14.34 34.03 -5.97
CA PRO A 91 -14.89 35.32 -5.54
C PRO A 91 -13.93 36.12 -4.65
N SER A 92 -13.19 35.43 -3.78
CA SER A 92 -12.20 36.05 -2.90
C SER A 92 -10.99 36.56 -3.69
N LEU A 93 -10.53 35.80 -4.68
CA LEU A 93 -9.48 36.24 -5.62
C LEU A 93 -9.94 37.46 -6.41
N PHE A 94 -11.18 37.47 -6.89
CA PHE A 94 -11.77 38.60 -7.61
C PHE A 94 -11.83 39.86 -6.75
N SER A 95 -12.10 39.74 -5.45
CA SER A 95 -12.14 40.89 -4.52
C SER A 95 -10.74 41.45 -4.22
N ILE A 96 -9.69 40.62 -4.29
CA ILE A 96 -8.30 41.03 -4.05
C ILE A 96 -7.71 41.67 -5.29
N ILE A 97 -7.96 41.10 -6.48
CA ILE A 97 -7.46 41.58 -7.76
C ILE A 97 -8.51 42.51 -8.38
N THR A 98 -8.32 43.83 -8.28
CA THR A 98 -9.22 44.79 -8.91
C THR A 98 -9.12 44.67 -10.43
N VAL A 99 -10.16 44.07 -11.06
CA VAL A 99 -10.21 43.90 -12.52
C VAL A 99 -10.63 45.20 -13.18
N ARG A 100 -9.65 46.09 -13.45
CA ARG A 100 -9.87 47.33 -14.16
C ARG A 100 -9.54 47.25 -15.66
N LYS A 101 -8.74 46.23 -16.07
CA LYS A 101 -8.32 45.95 -17.43
C LYS A 101 -8.59 44.48 -17.74
N TRP A 102 -8.99 44.14 -18.95
CA TRP A 102 -9.34 42.81 -19.39
C TRP A 102 -8.22 41.76 -19.16
N TRP A 103 -6.94 42.15 -19.35
CA TRP A 103 -5.80 41.26 -19.10
C TRP A 103 -5.67 40.84 -17.62
N ARG A 104 -6.17 41.65 -16.67
CA ARG A 104 -6.22 41.24 -15.24
C ARG A 104 -7.28 40.17 -14.99
N GLY A 105 -8.35 40.16 -15.79
CA GLY A 105 -9.32 39.05 -15.82
C GLY A 105 -8.67 37.75 -16.30
N LEU A 106 -7.88 37.81 -17.37
CA LEU A 106 -7.12 36.65 -17.85
C LEU A 106 -6.09 36.17 -16.82
N LEU A 107 -5.40 37.09 -16.14
CA LEU A 107 -4.46 36.76 -15.09
C LEU A 107 -5.18 36.04 -13.92
N LEU A 108 -6.36 36.51 -13.55
CA LEU A 108 -7.15 35.89 -12.48
C LEU A 108 -7.60 34.47 -12.86
N VAL A 109 -8.10 34.27 -14.08
CA VAL A 109 -8.42 32.94 -14.61
C VAL A 109 -7.17 32.06 -14.65
N GLY A 110 -6.07 32.58 -15.18
CA GLY A 110 -4.79 31.88 -15.23
C GLY A 110 -4.29 31.44 -13.84
N LEU A 111 -4.39 32.34 -12.85
CA LEU A 111 -4.02 32.02 -11.45
C LEU A 111 -4.93 30.95 -10.85
N THR A 112 -6.23 31.01 -11.12
CA THR A 112 -7.20 30.01 -10.66
C THR A 112 -6.89 28.63 -11.25
N LEU A 113 -6.62 28.59 -12.56
CA LEU A 113 -6.19 27.35 -13.23
C LEU A 113 -4.87 26.83 -12.70
N ALA A 114 -3.91 27.73 -12.43
CA ALA A 114 -2.60 27.37 -11.88
C ALA A 114 -2.73 26.74 -10.47
N ILE A 115 -3.61 27.27 -9.62
CA ILE A 115 -3.91 26.69 -8.30
C ILE A 115 -4.52 25.27 -8.48
N GLY A 116 -5.45 25.09 -9.40
CA GLY A 116 -6.02 23.77 -9.70
C GLY A 116 -4.96 22.80 -10.24
N ALA A 117 -4.15 23.22 -11.18
CA ALA A 117 -3.07 22.41 -11.73
C ALA A 117 -2.02 22.03 -10.69
N PHE A 118 -1.61 22.98 -9.84
CA PHE A 118 -0.71 22.72 -8.73
C PHE A 118 -1.30 21.67 -7.76
N GLY A 119 -2.56 21.84 -7.35
CA GLY A 119 -3.24 20.84 -6.52
C GLY A 119 -3.27 19.46 -7.16
N TRP A 120 -3.51 19.38 -8.47
CA TRP A 120 -3.52 18.10 -9.19
C TRP A 120 -2.15 17.44 -9.25
N VAL A 121 -1.09 18.20 -9.51
CA VAL A 121 0.29 17.68 -9.55
C VAL A 121 0.74 17.19 -8.17
N THR A 122 0.38 17.92 -7.11
CA THR A 122 0.76 17.59 -5.73
C THR A 122 -0.17 16.58 -5.05
N ARG A 123 -1.09 15.92 -5.79
CA ARG A 123 -2.08 14.99 -5.21
C ARG A 123 -1.47 13.85 -4.40
N THR A 124 -0.29 13.38 -4.77
CA THR A 124 0.44 12.32 -4.07
C THR A 124 0.97 12.74 -2.69
N TRP A 125 1.07 14.05 -2.44
CA TRP A 125 1.47 14.60 -1.14
C TRP A 125 0.30 14.66 -0.15
N VAL A 126 -0.92 14.51 -0.64
CA VAL A 126 -2.13 14.55 0.18
C VAL A 126 -2.50 13.13 0.57
N PRO A 127 -2.56 12.80 1.88
CA PRO A 127 -2.98 11.46 2.30
C PRO A 127 -4.46 11.24 1.99
N PRO A 128 -4.87 9.96 1.75
CA PRO A 128 -6.27 9.62 1.57
C PRO A 128 -7.01 9.79 2.91
N ALA A 129 -7.85 10.82 3.03
CA ALA A 129 -8.42 11.26 4.31
C ALA A 129 -9.29 10.22 5.03
N THR A 130 -9.78 9.18 4.32
CA THR A 130 -10.74 8.20 4.84
C THR A 130 -10.29 6.75 4.72
N LEU A 131 -9.06 6.52 4.24
CA LEU A 131 -8.48 5.18 4.10
C LEU A 131 -7.24 5.06 4.99
N TRP A 132 -7.19 4.02 5.82
CA TRP A 132 -5.99 3.71 6.62
C TRP A 132 -5.83 2.21 6.81
N LEU A 133 -4.59 1.78 7.02
CA LEU A 133 -4.26 0.40 7.33
C LEU A 133 -4.57 0.10 8.79
N THR A 134 -5.34 -0.95 9.04
CA THR A 134 -5.61 -1.46 10.39
C THR A 134 -4.70 -2.61 10.77
N GLU A 135 -4.28 -3.40 9.79
CA GLU A 135 -3.39 -4.53 9.97
C GLU A 135 -2.57 -4.73 8.70
N VAL A 136 -1.31 -5.07 8.85
CA VAL A 136 -0.41 -5.41 7.75
C VAL A 136 0.47 -6.58 8.16
N ALA A 137 0.79 -7.44 7.20
CA ALA A 137 1.73 -8.52 7.41
C ALA A 137 2.43 -8.90 6.10
N ILE A 138 3.69 -9.25 6.22
CA ILE A 138 4.46 -9.95 5.20
C ILE A 138 4.69 -11.35 5.75
N THR A 139 4.30 -12.38 5.03
CA THR A 139 4.34 -13.75 5.53
C THR A 139 4.55 -14.75 4.39
N THR A 140 5.13 -15.89 4.71
CA THR A 140 5.23 -17.04 3.81
C THR A 140 4.03 -17.98 3.91
N GLU A 141 3.23 -17.86 4.99
CA GLU A 141 2.08 -18.70 5.25
C GLU A 141 0.80 -17.88 5.30
N PHE A 142 -0.26 -18.40 4.70
CA PHE A 142 -1.57 -17.73 4.66
C PHE A 142 -2.71 -18.72 4.87
N ASP A 143 -3.54 -18.47 5.88
CA ASP A 143 -4.76 -19.23 6.13
C ASP A 143 -5.89 -18.75 5.21
N ASN A 144 -6.16 -19.52 4.16
CA ASN A 144 -7.23 -19.20 3.20
C ASN A 144 -8.63 -19.34 3.80
N GLN A 145 -8.83 -20.16 4.85
CA GLN A 145 -10.15 -20.37 5.48
C GLN A 145 -10.54 -19.15 6.31
N ASN A 146 -9.62 -18.68 7.14
CA ASN A 146 -9.84 -17.53 8.01
C ASN A 146 -9.45 -16.18 7.35
N ARG A 147 -8.84 -16.24 6.18
CA ARG A 147 -8.28 -15.07 5.46
C ARG A 147 -7.37 -14.26 6.38
N SER A 148 -6.49 -14.96 7.07
CA SER A 148 -5.55 -14.36 8.01
C SER A 148 -4.10 -14.68 7.63
N PRO A 149 -3.18 -13.73 7.80
CA PRO A 149 -1.77 -13.99 7.60
C PRO A 149 -1.25 -14.92 8.70
N GLY A 150 -0.20 -15.67 8.39
CA GLY A 150 0.62 -16.35 9.38
C GLY A 150 1.49 -15.36 10.17
N GLU A 151 2.54 -15.86 10.80
CA GLU A 151 3.50 -15.01 11.49
C GLU A 151 4.15 -14.01 10.53
N GLY A 152 4.21 -12.75 10.94
CA GLY A 152 4.85 -11.68 10.17
C GLY A 152 6.37 -11.84 10.16
N ILE A 153 6.99 -11.60 9.01
CA ILE A 153 8.43 -11.68 8.82
C ILE A 153 8.98 -10.34 8.34
N ASP A 154 10.13 -9.93 8.88
CA ASP A 154 10.86 -8.73 8.47
C ASP A 154 12.06 -9.06 7.57
N SER A 155 12.53 -10.30 7.62
CA SER A 155 13.65 -10.78 6.80
C SER A 155 13.53 -12.27 6.50
N LEU A 156 14.06 -12.69 5.35
CA LEU A 156 14.10 -14.09 4.94
C LEU A 156 15.29 -14.35 4.01
N SER A 157 15.68 -15.63 3.91
CA SER A 157 16.75 -16.02 2.98
C SER A 157 16.23 -16.20 1.55
N VAL A 158 17.15 -16.20 0.58
CA VAL A 158 16.84 -16.42 -0.84
C VAL A 158 16.13 -17.76 -1.06
N SER A 159 16.57 -18.81 -0.39
CA SER A 159 15.97 -20.15 -0.50
C SER A 159 14.54 -20.19 0.03
N GLN A 160 14.26 -19.55 1.16
CA GLN A 160 12.92 -19.42 1.73
C GLN A 160 12.00 -18.64 0.79
N LEU A 161 12.49 -17.51 0.27
CA LEU A 161 11.73 -16.68 -0.68
C LEU A 161 11.29 -17.48 -1.92
N ARG A 162 12.22 -18.24 -2.51
CA ARG A 162 11.98 -19.00 -3.74
C ARG A 162 11.10 -20.23 -3.53
N SER A 163 11.14 -20.84 -2.35
CA SER A 163 10.36 -22.04 -2.05
C SER A 163 8.89 -21.73 -1.74
N ALA A 164 8.62 -20.77 -0.89
CA ALA A 164 7.28 -20.46 -0.40
C ALA A 164 6.61 -19.30 -1.15
N GLY A 165 7.40 -18.38 -1.70
CA GLY A 165 6.92 -17.09 -2.13
C GLY A 165 6.58 -16.19 -0.93
N ILE A 166 5.95 -15.06 -1.19
CA ILE A 166 5.58 -14.10 -0.13
C ILE A 166 4.16 -13.60 -0.34
N TYR A 167 3.42 -13.54 0.74
CA TYR A 167 2.16 -12.86 0.84
C TYR A 167 2.35 -11.47 1.43
N ALA A 168 1.83 -10.46 0.75
CA ALA A 168 1.62 -9.14 1.30
C ALA A 168 0.15 -9.00 1.67
N TYR A 169 -0.13 -8.94 2.97
CA TYR A 169 -1.48 -8.82 3.52
C TYR A 169 -1.71 -7.42 4.06
N THR A 170 -2.89 -6.89 3.76
CA THR A 170 -3.35 -5.60 4.25
C THR A 170 -4.82 -5.67 4.66
N ALA A 171 -5.16 -5.10 5.80
CA ALA A 171 -6.53 -4.82 6.20
C ALA A 171 -6.73 -3.31 6.13
N ILE A 172 -7.61 -2.86 5.25
CA ILE A 172 -7.82 -1.44 4.93
C ILE A 172 -9.18 -1.02 5.46
N ASN A 173 -9.18 -0.06 6.38
CA ASN A 173 -10.43 0.56 6.82
C ASN A 173 -10.86 1.60 5.80
N ALA A 174 -12.13 1.52 5.41
CA ALA A 174 -12.79 2.44 4.48
C ALA A 174 -14.22 2.70 4.93
N PRO A 175 -14.79 3.88 4.69
CA PRO A 175 -16.17 4.19 5.01
C PRO A 175 -17.15 3.20 4.37
N ARG A 176 -18.29 2.96 5.04
CA ARG A 176 -19.32 2.05 4.54
C ARG A 176 -19.87 2.53 3.18
N GLY A 177 -19.86 1.62 2.21
CA GLY A 177 -20.37 1.87 0.87
C GLY A 177 -19.37 2.58 -0.04
N LEU A 178 -18.12 2.70 0.38
CA LEU A 178 -17.00 3.09 -0.48
C LEU A 178 -16.52 1.85 -1.23
N ASP A 179 -16.42 1.95 -2.55
CA ASP A 179 -15.73 1.01 -3.43
C ASP A 179 -14.48 1.69 -3.97
N GLU A 180 -13.34 1.10 -3.70
CA GLU A 180 -12.04 1.68 -4.06
C GLU A 180 -11.15 0.64 -4.71
N ARG A 181 -10.39 1.06 -5.72
CA ARG A 181 -9.30 0.28 -6.29
C ARG A 181 -7.99 0.72 -5.65
N ILE A 182 -7.29 -0.24 -5.09
CA ILE A 182 -5.96 -0.05 -4.53
C ILE A 182 -4.94 -0.87 -5.29
N TYR A 183 -3.67 -0.54 -5.11
CA TYR A 183 -2.57 -1.24 -5.74
C TYR A 183 -1.55 -1.65 -4.69
N HIS A 184 -1.12 -2.89 -4.73
CA HIS A 184 0.12 -3.33 -4.11
C HIS A 184 1.22 -3.19 -5.15
N VAL A 185 2.11 -2.25 -4.94
CA VAL A 185 3.25 -1.96 -5.81
C VAL A 185 4.49 -2.56 -5.19
N TRP A 186 5.00 -3.61 -5.84
CA TRP A 186 6.18 -4.33 -5.39
C TRP A 186 7.42 -3.66 -5.94
N GLU A 187 8.31 -3.27 -5.04
CA GLU A 187 9.57 -2.62 -5.36
C GLU A 187 10.75 -3.39 -4.76
N HIS A 188 11.85 -3.44 -5.50
CA HIS A 188 13.12 -3.99 -5.07
C HIS A 188 14.21 -2.94 -5.27
N ASN A 189 14.96 -2.63 -4.21
CA ASN A 189 16.01 -1.61 -4.22
C ASN A 189 15.55 -0.27 -4.85
N GLY A 190 14.29 0.13 -4.59
CA GLY A 190 13.70 1.37 -5.09
C GLY A 190 13.19 1.33 -6.53
N GLN A 191 13.19 0.17 -7.19
CA GLN A 191 12.63 0.00 -8.53
C GLN A 191 11.30 -0.76 -8.47
N GLU A 192 10.27 -0.20 -9.11
CA GLU A 192 8.98 -0.87 -9.28
C GLU A 192 9.13 -2.08 -10.20
N LEU A 193 8.76 -3.25 -9.73
CA LEU A 193 8.77 -4.50 -10.49
C LEU A 193 7.39 -4.92 -10.93
N GLU A 194 6.38 -4.71 -10.08
CA GLU A 194 5.03 -5.19 -10.34
C GLU A 194 4.00 -4.35 -9.60
N ARG A 195 2.85 -4.13 -10.26
CA ARG A 195 1.71 -3.41 -9.69
C ARG A 195 0.47 -4.28 -9.80
N ILE A 196 -0.09 -4.69 -8.68
CA ILE A 196 -1.24 -5.58 -8.59
C ILE A 196 -2.44 -4.81 -8.08
N ALA A 197 -3.52 -4.76 -8.89
CA ALA A 197 -4.76 -4.09 -8.52
C ALA A 197 -5.62 -4.99 -7.62
N LEU A 198 -6.22 -4.39 -6.60
CA LEU A 198 -7.12 -5.01 -5.64
C LEU A 198 -8.35 -4.11 -5.47
N ASP A 199 -9.53 -4.67 -5.59
CA ASP A 199 -10.77 -3.92 -5.35
C ASP A 199 -11.23 -4.16 -3.90
N ILE A 200 -11.41 -3.08 -3.14
CA ILE A 200 -11.83 -3.12 -1.75
C ILE A 200 -13.22 -2.52 -1.58
N HIS A 201 -13.97 -3.07 -0.62
CA HIS A 201 -15.30 -2.59 -0.26
C HIS A 201 -15.32 -2.14 1.21
N GLY A 202 -15.71 -0.89 1.44
CA GLY A 202 -15.74 -0.29 2.76
C GLY A 202 -16.85 -0.80 3.67
N GLY A 203 -16.76 -0.46 4.95
CA GLY A 203 -17.79 -0.72 5.97
C GLY A 203 -17.53 -1.90 6.88
N ARG A 204 -16.32 -2.49 6.87
CA ARG A 204 -15.90 -3.53 7.81
C ARG A 204 -15.11 -2.90 8.95
N GLU A 205 -15.49 -3.15 10.20
CA GLU A 205 -14.83 -2.59 11.39
C GLU A 205 -13.33 -2.95 11.48
N LYS A 206 -12.98 -4.20 11.14
CA LYS A 206 -11.59 -4.67 11.12
C LYS A 206 -10.86 -4.39 9.81
N GLY A 207 -11.45 -3.59 8.92
CA GLY A 207 -10.93 -3.33 7.58
C GLY A 207 -11.25 -4.42 6.57
N TYR A 208 -11.15 -4.07 5.29
CA TYR A 208 -11.24 -5.01 4.17
C TYR A 208 -9.89 -5.71 4.01
N ARG A 209 -9.92 -7.03 4.08
CA ARG A 209 -8.72 -7.88 3.97
C ARG A 209 -8.39 -8.11 2.51
N ALA A 210 -7.24 -7.66 2.10
CA ALA A 210 -6.70 -7.82 0.76
C ALA A 210 -5.28 -8.37 0.84
N TRP A 211 -4.90 -9.23 -0.07
CA TRP A 211 -3.56 -9.80 -0.11
C TRP A 211 -3.11 -10.09 -1.54
N THR A 212 -1.82 -10.08 -1.74
CA THR A 212 -1.16 -10.50 -2.97
C THR A 212 -0.14 -11.58 -2.63
N HIS A 213 -0.02 -12.57 -3.49
CA HIS A 213 0.95 -13.64 -3.37
C HIS A 213 1.92 -13.58 -4.55
N LYS A 214 3.18 -13.24 -4.26
CA LYS A 214 4.24 -13.20 -5.27
C LYS A 214 5.11 -14.44 -5.17
N LYS A 215 5.25 -15.16 -6.28
CA LYS A 215 6.10 -16.35 -6.44
C LYS A 215 7.23 -16.12 -7.44
N ASN A 216 7.00 -15.25 -8.42
CA ASN A 216 7.97 -14.99 -9.46
C ASN A 216 8.85 -13.81 -9.07
N PHE A 217 10.10 -14.10 -8.78
CA PHE A 217 11.11 -13.12 -8.39
C PHE A 217 12.20 -13.04 -9.46
N PRO A 218 12.90 -11.89 -9.63
CA PRO A 218 14.05 -11.77 -10.50
C PRO A 218 15.20 -12.68 -10.05
N GLN A 219 16.25 -12.75 -10.85
CA GLN A 219 17.44 -13.56 -10.48
C GLN A 219 18.16 -12.97 -9.27
N ASP A 220 18.33 -11.66 -9.25
CA ASP A 220 18.87 -10.93 -8.10
C ASP A 220 17.70 -10.50 -7.21
N VAL A 221 17.62 -11.10 -6.02
CA VAL A 221 16.56 -10.88 -5.04
C VAL A 221 17.08 -10.32 -3.72
N VAL A 222 18.40 -10.28 -3.54
CA VAL A 222 19.03 -9.83 -2.29
C VAL A 222 18.85 -8.32 -2.15
N GLY A 223 18.52 -7.88 -0.95
CA GLY A 223 18.38 -6.47 -0.62
C GLY A 223 17.00 -6.09 -0.09
N ASP A 224 16.70 -4.79 -0.17
CA ASP A 224 15.51 -4.19 0.39
C ASP A 224 14.30 -4.33 -0.54
N TRP A 225 13.25 -4.90 0.00
CA TRP A 225 11.96 -5.01 -0.64
C TRP A 225 10.93 -4.16 0.07
N GLN A 226 10.10 -3.49 -0.71
CA GLN A 226 8.95 -2.79 -0.17
C GLN A 226 7.71 -3.01 -1.04
N ILE A 227 6.56 -3.03 -0.37
CA ILE A 227 5.26 -3.05 -1.02
C ILE A 227 4.54 -1.77 -0.64
N GLN A 228 4.37 -0.87 -1.60
CA GLN A 228 3.59 0.33 -1.41
C GLN A 228 2.12 0.02 -1.64
N VAL A 229 1.26 0.49 -0.73
CA VAL A 229 -0.19 0.40 -0.86
C VAL A 229 -0.70 1.74 -1.32
N LEU A 230 -1.15 1.82 -2.58
CA LEU A 230 -1.55 3.06 -3.23
C LEU A 230 -3.03 3.02 -3.61
N THR A 231 -3.68 4.19 -3.59
CA THR A 231 -4.99 4.39 -4.22
C THR A 231 -4.86 4.52 -5.73
N ASP A 232 -5.98 4.51 -6.45
CA ASP A 232 -6.01 4.76 -7.90
C ASP A 232 -5.48 6.15 -8.27
N ALA A 233 -5.64 7.14 -7.39
CA ALA A 233 -5.04 8.48 -7.55
C ALA A 233 -3.53 8.55 -7.27
N GLY A 234 -2.90 7.43 -6.85
CA GLY A 234 -1.48 7.35 -6.49
C GLY A 234 -1.17 7.89 -5.10
N GLN A 235 -2.18 8.06 -4.24
CA GLN A 235 -1.99 8.45 -2.84
C GLN A 235 -1.57 7.22 -2.03
N MET A 236 -0.55 7.36 -1.20
CA MET A 236 -0.03 6.28 -0.37
C MET A 236 -0.93 6.06 0.85
N ILE A 237 -1.35 4.80 1.07
CA ILE A 237 -2.07 4.37 2.27
C ILE A 237 -1.07 3.83 3.30
N GLY A 238 -0.02 3.15 2.83
CA GLY A 238 1.05 2.64 3.68
C GLY A 238 2.12 1.90 2.89
N VAL A 239 3.13 1.42 3.60
CA VAL A 239 4.28 0.69 3.05
C VAL A 239 4.63 -0.47 3.96
N LEU A 240 4.77 -1.66 3.38
CA LEU A 240 5.33 -2.84 4.02
C LEU A 240 6.78 -3.00 3.55
N ARG A 241 7.67 -3.46 4.45
CA ARG A 241 9.10 -3.64 4.13
C ARG A 241 9.60 -4.96 4.64
N PHE A 242 10.48 -5.58 3.88
CA PHE A 242 11.24 -6.75 4.30
C PHE A 242 12.58 -6.79 3.60
N GLU A 243 13.51 -7.53 4.15
CA GLU A 243 14.85 -7.71 3.60
C GLU A 243 15.06 -9.17 3.16
N VAL A 244 15.69 -9.33 2.00
CA VAL A 244 16.12 -10.65 1.53
C VAL A 244 17.62 -10.75 1.71
N THR A 245 18.04 -11.73 2.53
CA THR A 245 19.44 -12.00 2.83
C THR A 245 19.96 -13.19 2.01
N PRO A 246 21.25 -13.22 1.68
CA PRO A 246 21.87 -14.39 1.06
C PRO A 246 21.71 -15.63 1.94
N ASP A 247 21.65 -16.81 1.33
CA ASP A 247 21.70 -18.05 2.09
C ASP A 247 23.04 -18.19 2.85
N ALA A 248 22.99 -18.68 4.08
CA ALA A 248 24.18 -18.78 4.96
C ALA A 248 25.36 -19.55 4.33
N ALA A 249 25.08 -20.47 3.41
CA ALA A 249 26.12 -21.19 2.64
C ALA A 249 26.85 -20.31 1.61
N ALA A 250 26.23 -19.22 1.12
CA ALA A 250 26.85 -18.30 0.16
C ALA A 250 27.72 -17.23 0.87
N ALA A 251 27.39 -16.89 2.11
CA ALA A 251 28.18 -15.95 2.91
C ALA A 251 29.53 -16.51 3.36
N GLY A 252 29.65 -17.84 3.52
CA GLY A 252 30.91 -18.53 3.87
C GLY A 252 31.93 -18.65 2.74
N SER A 253 31.54 -18.38 1.48
CA SER A 253 32.43 -18.52 0.32
C SER A 253 33.13 -17.22 -0.10
N ALA A 254 32.75 -16.08 0.46
CA ALA A 254 33.32 -14.77 0.10
C ALA A 254 34.54 -14.37 0.96
N ASP A 255 34.82 -15.10 2.05
CA ASP A 255 35.93 -14.78 2.97
C ASP A 255 37.03 -15.85 2.99
N GLN A 256 37.18 -16.66 1.93
CA GLN A 256 38.35 -17.46 1.74
C GLN A 256 39.37 -16.69 0.89
N THR A 257 40.14 -15.84 1.52
CA THR A 257 41.48 -15.42 1.07
C THR A 257 42.28 -16.66 0.71
N PRO A 258 42.90 -16.73 -0.48
CA PRO A 258 43.72 -17.87 -0.83
C PRO A 258 44.84 -18.03 0.22
N ALA A 259 44.82 -19.13 0.93
CA ALA A 259 45.89 -19.49 1.85
C ALA A 259 47.20 -19.66 1.04
N GLU A 260 48.19 -18.89 1.44
CA GLU A 260 49.58 -18.99 1.01
C GLU A 260 50.08 -20.42 1.16
N PRO A 261 50.82 -21.00 0.19
CA PRO A 261 51.29 -22.39 0.26
C PRO A 261 52.32 -22.55 1.38
N GLN A 262 52.00 -23.33 2.40
CA GLN A 262 52.98 -23.77 3.37
C GLN A 262 53.91 -24.85 2.78
N PRO A 263 55.19 -24.80 3.06
CA PRO A 263 56.17 -25.81 2.57
C PRO A 263 56.01 -27.16 3.28
N PRO A 264 56.38 -28.28 2.63
CA PRO A 264 56.14 -29.65 3.12
C PRO A 264 57.02 -30.01 4.30
N THR A 265 56.42 -30.56 5.36
CA THR A 265 57.10 -31.24 6.45
C THR A 265 57.25 -32.73 6.13
N PRO A 266 58.42 -33.38 6.46
CA PRO A 266 58.69 -34.72 5.97
C PRO A 266 57.94 -35.84 6.69
N ALA A 267 57.68 -36.88 5.91
CA ALA A 267 57.06 -38.13 6.29
C ALA A 267 57.82 -38.93 7.37
N ASP A 268 57.06 -39.47 8.32
CA ASP A 268 57.42 -40.69 9.00
C ASP A 268 56.36 -41.76 8.70
N ASN A 269 56.92 -42.84 8.13
CA ASN A 269 56.26 -44.09 7.81
C ASN A 269 56.04 -44.90 9.07
N GLU A 270 54.86 -45.39 9.30
CA GLU A 270 54.66 -46.71 9.90
C GLU A 270 53.36 -47.35 9.44
N ALA A 271 53.51 -48.51 8.88
CA ALA A 271 52.48 -49.34 8.30
C ALA A 271 51.91 -50.32 9.33
N GLU A 272 50.57 -50.49 9.37
CA GLU A 272 50.00 -51.75 9.85
C GLU A 272 48.70 -52.09 9.09
N PRO A 273 48.42 -53.40 8.87
CA PRO A 273 47.63 -53.85 7.73
C PRO A 273 46.12 -54.11 8.06
N PRO A 274 45.28 -54.46 7.06
CA PRO A 274 43.84 -54.31 7.07
C PRO A 274 43.07 -55.50 7.69
N ALA A 275 42.03 -55.23 8.41
CA ALA A 275 41.05 -56.21 8.88
C ALA A 275 39.81 -56.26 7.97
N ALA A 276 39.38 -57.50 7.80
CA ALA A 276 38.45 -58.07 6.86
C ALA A 276 37.06 -57.42 6.75
N VAL A 277 36.59 -57.52 5.52
CA VAL A 277 35.22 -57.24 5.04
C VAL A 277 34.32 -58.42 5.39
N GLU A 278 33.12 -58.13 5.92
CA GLU A 278 32.00 -59.07 5.97
C GLU A 278 30.78 -58.47 5.26
N PRO A 279 30.11 -59.22 4.38
CA PRO A 279 29.07 -58.68 3.51
C PRO A 279 27.68 -58.69 4.18
N ALA A 280 26.95 -57.60 4.04
CA ALA A 280 25.56 -57.49 4.46
C ALA A 280 24.60 -58.03 3.37
N GLU A 281 23.63 -58.84 3.81
CA GLU A 281 22.55 -59.44 3.03
C GLU A 281 21.54 -58.43 2.48
N PRO A 282 20.77 -58.79 1.43
CA PRO A 282 19.83 -57.91 0.75
C PRO A 282 18.48 -57.86 1.43
N VAL A 283 17.95 -56.65 1.59
CA VAL A 283 16.59 -56.40 2.09
C VAL A 283 15.58 -56.38 0.93
N GLU A 284 14.62 -57.21 1.13
CA GLU A 284 13.38 -57.55 0.38
C GLU A 284 12.55 -56.31 -0.07
N GLN A 285 12.13 -56.34 -1.33
CA GLN A 285 11.18 -55.43 -1.94
C GLN A 285 9.79 -55.68 -1.37
N ALA A 286 9.12 -54.66 -0.85
CA ALA A 286 7.70 -54.66 -0.58
C ALA A 286 6.91 -54.01 -1.75
N GLU A 287 5.95 -54.75 -2.27
CA GLU A 287 4.99 -54.36 -3.32
C GLU A 287 4.06 -53.21 -2.86
N PRO A 288 3.57 -52.40 -3.80
CA PRO A 288 2.58 -51.38 -3.51
C PRO A 288 1.16 -51.95 -3.46
N PRO A 289 0.28 -51.52 -2.57
CA PRO A 289 -1.12 -51.90 -2.61
C PRO A 289 -1.92 -51.06 -3.61
N GLY A 290 -2.84 -51.79 -4.28
CA GLY A 290 -3.60 -51.38 -5.41
C GLY A 290 -4.64 -50.29 -5.17
N ASP A 291 -5.01 -49.69 -6.30
CA ASP A 291 -6.15 -48.78 -6.49
C ASP A 291 -7.48 -49.40 -6.02
N PRO A 292 -8.38 -48.58 -5.49
CA PRO A 292 -9.81 -48.86 -5.63
C PRO A 292 -10.47 -47.83 -6.56
N GLU A 293 -10.83 -48.36 -7.69
CA GLU A 293 -12.08 -48.29 -8.44
C GLU A 293 -12.98 -47.06 -8.29
N ALA A 294 -13.09 -46.38 -9.46
CA ALA A 294 -14.06 -45.35 -9.74
C ALA A 294 -15.50 -45.91 -9.74
N GLN A 295 -16.43 -45.20 -9.10
CA GLN A 295 -17.86 -45.33 -9.40
C GLN A 295 -18.48 -44.00 -9.82
N PRO A 296 -19.44 -44.03 -10.76
CA PRO A 296 -19.83 -42.86 -11.52
C PRO A 296 -21.01 -42.10 -10.93
N ALA A 297 -21.11 -40.87 -11.43
CA ALA A 297 -22.13 -39.88 -11.30
C ALA A 297 -23.58 -40.38 -11.24
N ASP A 298 -24.36 -39.77 -10.38
CA ASP A 298 -25.80 -39.69 -10.53
C ASP A 298 -26.25 -38.22 -10.56
N GLN A 299 -26.73 -37.80 -11.72
CA GLN A 299 -27.51 -36.60 -11.91
C GLN A 299 -28.99 -36.94 -11.66
N PRO A 300 -29.77 -36.01 -11.14
CA PRO A 300 -31.12 -35.87 -11.67
C PRO A 300 -31.40 -34.50 -12.27
N SER A 301 -31.72 -34.61 -13.53
CA SER A 301 -32.56 -33.78 -14.36
C SER A 301 -33.86 -33.37 -13.64
N GLY A 302 -34.30 -32.13 -13.85
CA GLY A 302 -35.67 -31.74 -13.52
C GLY A 302 -35.92 -30.24 -13.60
N ALA A 303 -36.06 -29.63 -14.73
CA ALA A 303 -37.03 -28.56 -14.96
C ALA A 303 -38.31 -29.22 -15.53
N PRO A 304 -39.50 -28.60 -15.56
CA PRO A 304 -39.78 -27.20 -15.87
C PRO A 304 -41.06 -26.60 -15.24
N ALA A 305 -41.37 -25.41 -15.76
CA ALA A 305 -42.69 -24.78 -15.95
C ALA A 305 -43.23 -23.94 -14.79
N SER A 306 -43.37 -22.70 -15.02
CA SER A 306 -44.38 -21.94 -15.73
C SER A 306 -45.43 -21.28 -14.85
N ALA A 307 -45.53 -19.98 -15.05
CA ALA A 307 -46.73 -19.12 -14.98
C ALA A 307 -47.41 -18.90 -13.61
N ASP A 308 -47.40 -17.68 -13.14
CA ASP A 308 -48.66 -16.88 -13.16
C ASP A 308 -48.40 -15.45 -12.68
N GLN A 309 -48.75 -14.46 -13.52
CA GLN A 309 -49.13 -13.16 -13.08
C GLN A 309 -50.62 -13.18 -12.71
N PRO A 310 -51.07 -12.36 -11.76
CA PRO A 310 -52.11 -11.43 -12.16
C PRO A 310 -51.90 -9.97 -11.73
N LYS A 311 -52.32 -9.13 -12.63
CA LYS A 311 -52.67 -7.72 -12.52
C LYS A 311 -53.71 -7.43 -11.40
N ASN A 312 -53.63 -6.17 -11.01
CA ASN A 312 -54.68 -5.25 -10.50
C ASN A 312 -54.48 -4.81 -9.04
N GLN A 313 -54.35 -3.67 -8.76
CA GLN A 313 -55.02 -2.34 -8.76
C GLN A 313 -54.08 -1.30 -8.22
#